data_f15a20bc2bdae6890481dc8c4bdfa028
#
_entry.id   f15a20bc2bdae6890481dc8c4bdfa028
#
_cell.length_a   1.000
_cell.length_b   1.000
_cell.length_c   1.000
_cell.angle_alpha   90.00
_cell.angle_beta   90.00
_cell.angle_gamma   90.00
#
_symmetry.space_group_name_H-M   'P 1'
#
loop_
_entity.id
_entity.type
_entity.pdbx_description
1 polymer ?
#
loop_
_entity_poly.entity_id
_entity_poly.type
_entity_poly.pdbx_seq_one_letter_code
_entity_poly.pdbx_strand_id
1 'polypeptide(L)'
;MPKQEREIFRQRMFEALALVWKAMGWHPQDEDFTTPKQREKSVVPVPEIQMEWDEASCGQLVWLYNEAISHYAGRTESFFNALARPDRQPEPGVVPGRALRVASIDIGGGTTDMAIVHYQLDDGVGANVKITPHLLFREGFKVAGDDLLLDIIQRCVLPSLQTALQRAGVTDAAALLATLFGDSGRIDTQAILRQQTALQLFMPLGHAVLSAWEQSDINDPFAGLHATFGDLLIRRPTSNVMNYIQQAIDHALPSGSPTFDIFNVPLQIQFSQLQESLLAGPVYADNAASCGLRSDIPLSLRYLAGDGETDLFTRRTGAHPALTTGAG
;
A
#
# COMPACT_ATOMS: atom_id res chain seq x y z
N MET A 1 9.32 2.93 1.34
CA MET A 1 9.97 1.85 2.15
C MET A 1 10.55 2.43 3.44
N PRO A 2 10.18 1.93 4.65
CA PRO A 2 10.70 2.39 5.94
C PRO A 2 12.22 2.31 6.03
N LYS A 3 12.84 3.19 6.85
CA LYS A 3 14.32 3.27 6.96
C LYS A 3 14.97 1.94 7.35
N GLN A 4 14.36 1.21 8.29
CA GLN A 4 14.88 -0.09 8.73
C GLN A 4 14.85 -1.14 7.61
N GLU A 5 13.80 -1.16 6.82
CA GLU A 5 13.68 -2.09 5.68
C GLU A 5 14.67 -1.77 4.57
N ARG A 6 14.96 -0.49 4.33
CA ARG A 6 16.00 -0.09 3.37
C ARG A 6 17.38 -0.62 3.76
N GLU A 7 17.70 -0.61 5.06
CA GLU A 7 18.98 -1.14 5.52
C GLU A 7 19.06 -2.68 5.38
N ILE A 8 17.97 -3.37 5.71
CA ILE A 8 17.86 -4.83 5.47
C ILE A 8 17.99 -5.13 3.97
N PHE A 9 17.30 -4.36 3.12
CA PHE A 9 17.36 -4.54 1.67
C PHE A 9 18.78 -4.31 1.14
N ARG A 10 19.45 -3.24 1.58
CA ARG A 10 20.84 -2.96 1.24
C ARG A 10 21.75 -4.12 1.61
N GLN A 11 21.58 -4.66 2.81
CA GLN A 11 22.36 -5.83 3.27
C GLN A 11 22.10 -7.05 2.37
N ARG A 12 20.86 -7.35 2.05
CA ARG A 12 20.51 -8.49 1.16
C ARG A 12 21.07 -8.31 -0.25
N MET A 13 21.09 -7.08 -0.76
CA MET A 13 21.73 -6.79 -2.04
C MET A 13 23.24 -7.05 -2.00
N PHE A 14 23.94 -6.68 -0.93
CA PHE A 14 25.36 -7.01 -0.77
C PHE A 14 25.60 -8.50 -0.63
N GLU A 15 24.75 -9.23 0.08
CA GLU A 15 24.83 -10.68 0.17
C GLU A 15 24.66 -11.34 -1.21
N ALA A 16 23.69 -10.86 -2.00
CA ALA A 16 23.48 -11.35 -3.38
C ALA A 16 24.68 -11.05 -4.28
N LEU A 17 25.24 -9.84 -4.21
CA LEU A 17 26.46 -9.49 -4.93
C LEU A 17 27.64 -10.38 -4.52
N ALA A 18 27.79 -10.65 -3.22
CA ALA A 18 28.84 -11.53 -2.72
C ALA A 18 28.74 -12.95 -3.31
N LEU A 19 27.52 -13.49 -3.37
CA LEU A 19 27.27 -14.80 -3.99
C LEU A 19 27.66 -14.82 -5.47
N VAL A 20 27.25 -13.80 -6.23
CA VAL A 20 27.56 -13.68 -7.66
C VAL A 20 29.08 -13.53 -7.86
N TRP A 21 29.73 -12.58 -7.14
CA TRP A 21 31.17 -12.33 -7.30
C TRP A 21 32.02 -13.53 -6.94
N LYS A 22 31.67 -14.29 -5.88
CA LYS A 22 32.32 -15.52 -5.51
C LYS A 22 32.05 -16.63 -6.51
N ALA A 23 30.80 -16.83 -6.93
CA ALA A 23 30.45 -17.86 -7.91
C ALA A 23 31.15 -17.69 -9.27
N MET A 24 31.35 -16.43 -9.67
CA MET A 24 32.04 -16.08 -10.92
C MET A 24 33.59 -16.10 -10.77
N GLY A 25 34.12 -16.34 -9.57
CA GLY A 25 35.55 -16.27 -9.29
C GLY A 25 36.15 -14.87 -9.32
N TRP A 26 35.31 -13.84 -9.25
CA TRP A 26 35.72 -12.43 -9.24
C TRP A 26 36.16 -11.94 -7.87
N HIS A 27 35.83 -12.66 -6.82
CA HIS A 27 36.27 -12.41 -5.45
C HIS A 27 36.80 -13.70 -4.83
N PRO A 28 37.88 -13.66 -4.01
CA PRO A 28 38.42 -14.83 -3.35
C PRO A 28 37.36 -15.53 -2.48
N GLN A 29 37.36 -16.88 -2.54
CA GLN A 29 36.32 -17.68 -1.85
C GLN A 29 36.41 -17.60 -0.32
N ASP A 30 37.63 -17.50 0.18
CA ASP A 30 38.02 -17.48 1.59
C ASP A 30 38.00 -16.08 2.21
N GLU A 31 37.73 -15.05 1.40
CA GLU A 31 37.69 -13.67 1.85
C GLU A 31 36.25 -13.21 2.07
N ASP A 32 36.04 -12.36 3.10
CA ASP A 32 34.78 -11.72 3.35
C ASP A 32 34.45 -10.64 2.31
N PHE A 33 33.18 -10.25 2.20
CA PHE A 33 32.68 -9.27 1.22
C PHE A 33 31.95 -8.09 1.87
N THR A 34 31.88 -8.04 3.21
CA THR A 34 31.01 -7.12 3.94
C THR A 34 31.50 -5.67 3.94
N THR A 35 32.79 -5.45 4.04
CA THR A 35 33.37 -4.11 4.12
C THR A 35 33.90 -3.60 2.77
N PRO A 36 33.96 -2.26 2.56
CA PRO A 36 34.57 -1.70 1.34
C PRO A 36 35.97 -2.22 1.05
N LYS A 37 36.84 -2.30 2.07
CA LYS A 37 38.22 -2.82 1.93
C LYS A 37 38.28 -4.27 1.46
N GLN A 38 37.36 -5.09 1.90
CA GLN A 38 37.27 -6.48 1.45
C GLN A 38 36.80 -6.56 -0.02
N ARG A 39 35.87 -5.73 -0.42
CA ARG A 39 35.40 -5.64 -1.80
C ARG A 39 36.46 -5.14 -2.79
N GLU A 40 37.42 -4.35 -2.34
CA GLU A 40 38.58 -3.93 -3.14
C GLU A 40 39.48 -5.11 -3.60
N LYS A 41 39.40 -6.26 -2.92
CA LYS A 41 40.11 -7.50 -3.32
C LYS A 41 39.47 -8.18 -4.54
N SER A 42 38.33 -7.74 -5.01
CA SER A 42 37.67 -8.28 -6.19
C SER A 42 38.37 -7.87 -7.46
N VAL A 43 38.55 -8.82 -8.38
CA VAL A 43 39.19 -8.59 -9.70
C VAL A 43 38.28 -7.72 -10.58
N VAL A 44 36.97 -7.91 -10.44
CA VAL A 44 35.95 -7.06 -11.09
C VAL A 44 35.44 -6.07 -10.05
N PRO A 45 35.41 -4.76 -10.34
CA PRO A 45 34.87 -3.76 -9.41
C PRO A 45 33.45 -4.09 -8.97
N VAL A 46 33.21 -4.01 -7.66
CA VAL A 46 31.87 -4.23 -7.10
C VAL A 46 31.04 -2.96 -7.32
N PRO A 47 29.82 -3.04 -7.88
CA PRO A 47 28.98 -1.89 -8.08
C PRO A 47 28.56 -1.29 -6.74
N GLU A 48 28.43 0.01 -6.73
CA GLU A 48 27.88 0.74 -5.58
C GLU A 48 26.36 0.59 -5.54
N ILE A 49 25.82 0.27 -4.36
CA ILE A 49 24.38 0.20 -4.15
C ILE A 49 23.92 1.57 -3.65
N GLN A 50 23.21 2.28 -4.50
CA GLN A 50 22.59 3.56 -4.16
C GLN A 50 21.13 3.33 -3.75
N MET A 51 20.79 3.77 -2.52
CA MET A 51 19.46 3.62 -1.91
C MET A 51 18.85 4.98 -1.52
N GLU A 52 19.32 6.03 -2.17
CA GLU A 52 18.95 7.41 -1.84
C GLU A 52 17.61 7.81 -2.44
N TRP A 53 17.26 7.19 -3.54
CA TRP A 53 16.00 7.40 -4.23
C TRP A 53 14.94 6.39 -3.75
N ASP A 54 13.76 6.88 -3.48
CA ASP A 54 12.58 6.07 -3.20
C ASP A 54 11.52 6.25 -4.30
N GLU A 55 10.53 5.38 -4.28
CA GLU A 55 9.48 5.32 -5.28
C GLU A 55 8.68 6.63 -5.36
N ALA A 56 8.29 7.20 -4.20
CA ALA A 56 7.54 8.44 -4.15
C ALA A 56 8.32 9.64 -4.73
N SER A 57 9.62 9.74 -4.43
CA SER A 57 10.49 10.78 -5.00
C SER A 57 10.74 10.58 -6.49
N CYS A 58 10.92 9.33 -6.93
CA CYS A 58 11.08 9.00 -8.34
C CYS A 58 9.80 9.32 -9.14
N GLY A 59 8.63 9.02 -8.59
CA GLY A 59 7.34 9.38 -9.18
C GLY A 59 7.21 10.89 -9.41
N GLN A 60 7.63 11.71 -8.44
CA GLN A 60 7.65 13.17 -8.60
C GLN A 60 8.57 13.62 -9.75
N LEU A 61 9.76 13.02 -9.89
CA LEU A 61 10.67 13.38 -10.98
C LEU A 61 10.11 13.03 -12.36
N VAL A 62 9.47 11.87 -12.49
CA VAL A 62 8.80 11.47 -13.73
C VAL A 62 7.67 12.45 -14.06
N TRP A 63 6.85 12.81 -13.07
CA TRP A 63 5.80 13.79 -13.23
C TRP A 63 6.36 15.16 -13.67
N LEU A 64 7.35 15.69 -12.95
CA LEU A 64 8.00 16.98 -13.31
C LEU A 64 8.56 16.98 -14.73
N TYR A 65 9.24 15.90 -15.12
CA TYR A 65 9.79 15.76 -16.46
C TYR A 65 8.68 15.78 -17.52
N ASN A 66 7.64 14.99 -17.32
CA ASN A 66 6.52 14.91 -18.25
C ASN A 66 5.80 16.26 -18.39
N GLU A 67 5.53 16.94 -17.28
CA GLU A 67 4.91 18.25 -17.30
C GLU A 67 5.79 19.27 -18.04
N ALA A 68 7.05 19.40 -17.63
CA ALA A 68 7.96 20.37 -18.24
C ALA A 68 8.16 20.13 -19.75
N ILE A 69 8.31 18.88 -20.18
CA ILE A 69 8.60 18.55 -21.58
C ILE A 69 7.32 18.46 -22.42
N SER A 70 6.31 17.71 -21.96
CA SER A 70 5.13 17.39 -22.77
C SER A 70 4.12 18.54 -22.80
N HIS A 71 3.84 19.16 -21.66
CA HIS A 71 2.82 20.21 -21.56
C HIS A 71 3.40 21.62 -21.78
N TYR A 72 4.63 21.85 -21.33
CA TYR A 72 5.26 23.18 -21.44
C TYR A 72 6.36 23.25 -22.49
N ALA A 73 6.55 22.20 -23.33
CA ALA A 73 7.52 22.14 -24.42
C ALA A 73 8.95 22.55 -24.00
N GLY A 74 9.41 22.11 -22.84
CA GLY A 74 10.71 22.42 -22.25
C GLY A 74 10.82 23.80 -21.61
N ARG A 75 9.74 24.60 -21.57
CA ARG A 75 9.72 25.91 -20.92
C ARG A 75 9.50 25.78 -19.40
N THR A 76 10.53 25.32 -18.70
CA THR A 76 10.49 24.99 -17.28
C THR A 76 10.10 26.19 -16.40
N GLU A 77 10.57 27.40 -16.72
CA GLU A 77 10.18 28.62 -15.99
C GLU A 77 8.68 28.90 -16.14
N SER A 78 8.11 28.71 -17.30
CA SER A 78 6.66 28.89 -17.53
C SER A 78 5.85 27.89 -16.73
N PHE A 79 6.33 26.65 -16.62
CA PHE A 79 5.72 25.60 -15.79
C PHE A 79 5.73 25.99 -14.31
N PHE A 80 6.89 26.38 -13.77
CA PHE A 80 7.00 26.78 -12.36
C PHE A 80 6.15 28.02 -12.05
N ASN A 81 6.13 29.02 -12.95
CA ASN A 81 5.30 30.20 -12.78
C ASN A 81 3.81 29.87 -12.82
N ALA A 82 3.37 28.95 -13.67
CA ALA A 82 1.96 28.56 -13.76
C ALA A 82 1.45 27.83 -12.50
N LEU A 83 2.32 27.09 -11.82
CA LEU A 83 2.02 26.39 -10.58
C LEU A 83 2.29 27.22 -9.32
N ALA A 84 2.94 28.38 -9.45
CA ALA A 84 3.18 29.25 -8.33
C ALA A 84 1.85 29.76 -7.74
N ARG A 85 1.66 29.60 -6.45
CA ARG A 85 0.48 30.11 -5.75
C ARG A 85 0.64 31.62 -5.50
N PRO A 86 -0.21 32.44 -6.10
CA PRO A 86 -0.11 33.92 -5.98
C PRO A 86 -0.42 34.42 -4.57
N ASP A 87 -1.16 33.65 -3.80
CA ASP A 87 -1.59 33.96 -2.43
C ASP A 87 -0.54 33.63 -1.36
N ARG A 88 0.57 33.00 -1.77
CA ARG A 88 1.62 32.58 -0.84
C ARG A 88 2.85 33.48 -0.96
N GLN A 89 3.28 34.00 0.18
CA GLN A 89 4.56 34.71 0.21
C GLN A 89 5.71 33.73 -0.03
N PRO A 90 6.65 34.08 -0.91
CA PRO A 90 7.85 33.27 -1.15
C PRO A 90 8.68 33.14 0.13
N GLU A 91 9.34 32.01 0.30
CA GLU A 91 10.28 31.83 1.39
C GLU A 91 11.46 32.83 1.26
N PRO A 92 12.08 33.26 2.38
CA PRO A 92 13.23 34.15 2.31
C PRO A 92 14.32 33.58 1.39
N GLY A 93 14.75 34.39 0.43
CA GLY A 93 15.78 34.00 -0.55
C GLY A 93 15.27 33.22 -1.76
N VAL A 94 13.97 32.95 -1.87
CA VAL A 94 13.36 32.30 -3.02
C VAL A 94 12.70 33.34 -3.92
N VAL A 95 13.07 33.33 -5.21
CA VAL A 95 12.45 34.20 -6.21
C VAL A 95 11.04 33.64 -6.53
N PRO A 96 9.99 34.47 -6.51
CA PRO A 96 8.64 34.04 -6.86
C PRO A 96 8.61 33.36 -8.24
N GLY A 97 7.89 32.24 -8.34
CA GLY A 97 7.78 31.46 -9.58
C GLY A 97 9.01 30.63 -9.97
N ARG A 98 10.05 30.62 -9.17
CA ARG A 98 11.26 29.79 -9.40
C ARG A 98 11.41 28.63 -8.42
N ALA A 99 10.42 28.40 -7.62
CA ALA A 99 10.40 27.26 -6.70
C ALA A 99 9.01 26.64 -6.66
N LEU A 100 8.99 25.33 -6.51
CA LEU A 100 7.77 24.53 -6.42
C LEU A 100 7.92 23.51 -5.27
N ARG A 101 6.92 23.45 -4.39
CA ARG A 101 6.85 22.41 -3.37
C ARG A 101 5.84 21.36 -3.79
N VAL A 102 6.30 20.12 -3.93
CA VAL A 102 5.48 18.99 -4.35
C VAL A 102 5.38 18.01 -3.20
N ALA A 103 4.15 17.65 -2.83
CA ALA A 103 3.86 16.53 -1.95
C ALA A 103 3.35 15.35 -2.79
N SER A 104 3.87 14.17 -2.55
CA SER A 104 3.38 12.92 -3.14
C SER A 104 3.02 11.92 -2.07
N ILE A 105 1.98 11.16 -2.33
CA ILE A 105 1.56 10.01 -1.55
C ILE A 105 1.48 8.85 -2.53
N ASP A 106 2.26 7.81 -2.26
CA ASP A 106 2.28 6.57 -3.05
C ASP A 106 1.73 5.43 -2.19
N ILE A 107 0.58 4.91 -2.57
CA ILE A 107 -0.12 3.84 -1.85
C ILE A 107 0.06 2.55 -2.63
N GLY A 108 1.02 1.73 -2.19
CA GLY A 108 1.25 0.40 -2.74
C GLY A 108 0.34 -0.67 -2.12
N GLY A 109 0.68 -1.95 -2.31
CA GLY A 109 0.01 -3.06 -1.65
C GLY A 109 0.31 -3.11 -0.15
N GLY A 110 1.58 -3.11 0.23
CA GLY A 110 2.03 -3.29 1.62
C GLY A 110 2.60 -2.05 2.30
N THR A 111 2.84 -0.95 1.58
CA THR A 111 3.37 0.30 2.13
C THR A 111 2.72 1.52 1.50
N THR A 112 2.61 2.58 2.29
CA THR A 112 2.28 3.93 1.81
C THR A 112 3.51 4.80 2.03
N ASP A 113 4.04 5.37 0.96
CA ASP A 113 5.22 6.24 1.01
C ASP A 113 4.81 7.70 0.74
N MET A 114 5.28 8.62 1.59
CA MET A 114 5.03 10.05 1.45
C MET A 114 6.35 10.79 1.27
N ALA A 115 6.36 11.73 0.35
CA ALA A 115 7.50 12.63 0.17
C ALA A 115 7.04 14.07 -0.07
N ILE A 116 7.73 15.03 0.55
CA ILE A 116 7.59 16.46 0.26
C ILE A 116 8.95 16.96 -0.18
N VAL A 117 9.01 17.45 -1.41
CA VAL A 117 10.25 17.95 -2.02
C VAL A 117 10.05 19.38 -2.46
N HIS A 118 11.00 20.21 -2.13
CA HIS A 118 11.12 21.58 -2.63
C HIS A 118 12.05 21.57 -3.84
N TYR A 119 11.52 21.90 -5.01
CA TYR A 119 12.26 22.03 -6.26
C TYR A 119 12.56 23.48 -6.54
N GLN A 120 13.82 23.79 -6.76
CA GLN A 120 14.27 25.13 -7.07
C GLN A 120 14.91 25.18 -8.44
N LEU A 121 14.54 26.19 -9.24
CA LEU A 121 15.22 26.49 -10.51
C LEU A 121 16.50 27.26 -10.20
N ASP A 122 17.62 26.70 -10.61
CA ASP A 122 18.90 27.41 -10.59
C ASP A 122 18.94 28.46 -11.69
N ASP A 123 19.76 29.49 -11.51
CA ASP A 123 20.00 30.55 -12.51
C ASP A 123 20.83 30.00 -13.68
N GLY A 124 20.26 29.08 -14.44
CA GLY A 124 20.87 28.55 -15.65
C GLY A 124 20.87 29.58 -16.76
N VAL A 125 21.90 29.56 -17.59
CA VAL A 125 21.98 30.41 -18.79
C VAL A 125 21.41 29.63 -19.97
N GLY A 126 20.36 30.15 -20.61
CA GLY A 126 19.75 29.60 -21.82
C GLY A 126 18.88 28.37 -21.58
N ALA A 127 18.96 27.36 -22.43
CA ALA A 127 18.13 26.14 -22.38
C ALA A 127 18.51 25.17 -21.26
N ASN A 128 19.59 25.40 -20.53
CA ASN A 128 20.11 24.51 -19.47
C ASN A 128 19.67 24.98 -18.08
N VAL A 129 18.37 25.06 -17.85
CA VAL A 129 17.85 25.30 -16.52
C VAL A 129 17.93 24.00 -15.72
N LYS A 130 18.63 24.05 -14.59
CA LYS A 130 18.72 22.91 -13.66
C LYS A 130 17.63 23.03 -12.60
N ILE A 131 16.97 21.92 -12.34
CA ILE A 131 16.04 21.79 -11.21
C ILE A 131 16.80 21.11 -10.07
N THR A 132 16.93 21.78 -8.94
CA THR A 132 17.58 21.23 -7.74
C THR A 132 16.52 20.80 -6.73
N PRO A 133 16.43 19.49 -6.41
CA PRO A 133 15.52 18.99 -5.38
C PRO A 133 16.10 19.15 -3.98
N HIS A 134 15.28 19.61 -3.04
CA HIS A 134 15.56 19.63 -1.61
C HIS A 134 14.48 18.82 -0.90
N LEU A 135 14.84 17.65 -0.37
CA LEU A 135 13.92 16.80 0.36
C LEU A 135 13.58 17.43 1.71
N LEU A 136 12.31 17.78 1.91
CA LEU A 136 11.81 18.36 3.16
C LEU A 136 11.28 17.30 4.12
N PHE A 137 10.60 16.32 3.57
CA PHE A 137 9.97 15.25 4.35
C PHE A 137 9.92 13.97 3.54
N ARG A 138 10.13 12.84 4.21
CA ARG A 138 9.94 11.50 3.67
C ARG A 138 9.63 10.52 4.79
N GLU A 139 8.53 9.80 4.67
CA GLU A 139 8.12 8.76 5.60
C GLU A 139 7.43 7.62 4.85
N GLY A 140 7.59 6.40 5.36
CA GLY A 140 6.92 5.21 4.85
C GLY A 140 6.11 4.53 5.96
N PHE A 141 4.89 4.13 5.65
CA PHE A 141 3.94 3.49 6.55
C PHE A 141 3.65 2.07 6.08
N LYS A 142 3.47 1.14 7.03
CA LYS A 142 3.09 -0.25 6.75
C LYS A 142 1.57 -0.42 6.77
N VAL A 143 0.86 0.51 6.17
CA VAL A 143 -0.60 0.45 5.96
C VAL A 143 -0.84 0.85 4.52
N ALA A 144 -1.51 0.00 3.77
CA ALA A 144 -1.68 0.19 2.34
C ALA A 144 -2.87 -0.60 1.77
N GLY A 145 -2.87 -0.84 0.47
CA GLY A 145 -3.97 -1.48 -0.24
C GLY A 145 -4.33 -2.88 0.26
N ASP A 146 -3.35 -3.66 0.69
CA ASP A 146 -3.59 -5.03 1.20
C ASP A 146 -4.34 -5.00 2.55
N ASP A 147 -4.10 -4.00 3.40
CA ASP A 147 -4.84 -3.81 4.64
C ASP A 147 -6.29 -3.43 4.36
N LEU A 148 -6.51 -2.53 3.38
CA LEU A 148 -7.86 -2.17 2.94
C LEU A 148 -8.60 -3.38 2.36
N LEU A 149 -7.93 -4.17 1.53
CA LEU A 149 -8.49 -5.40 0.96
C LEU A 149 -8.88 -6.39 2.07
N LEU A 150 -8.00 -6.60 3.04
CA LEU A 150 -8.27 -7.46 4.20
C LEU A 150 -9.48 -6.98 4.99
N ASP A 151 -9.58 -5.68 5.24
CA ASP A 151 -10.70 -5.06 5.94
C ASP A 151 -12.03 -5.29 5.22
N ILE A 152 -12.06 -5.11 3.90
CA ILE A 152 -13.25 -5.39 3.08
C ILE A 152 -13.64 -6.87 3.18
N ILE A 153 -12.68 -7.77 3.08
CA ILE A 153 -12.96 -9.22 3.23
C ILE A 153 -13.56 -9.50 4.60
N GLN A 154 -12.97 -8.99 5.67
CA GLN A 154 -13.41 -9.24 7.05
C GLN A 154 -14.76 -8.59 7.38
N ARG A 155 -15.05 -7.41 6.84
CA ARG A 155 -16.28 -6.65 7.18
C ARG A 155 -17.45 -6.91 6.25
N CYS A 156 -17.19 -7.32 5.01
CA CYS A 156 -18.24 -7.50 4.00
C CYS A 156 -18.37 -8.95 3.56
N VAL A 157 -17.28 -9.55 3.12
CA VAL A 157 -17.34 -10.87 2.46
C VAL A 157 -17.57 -11.99 3.48
N LEU A 158 -16.76 -12.05 4.54
CA LEU A 158 -16.91 -13.09 5.56
C LEU A 158 -18.23 -13.02 6.32
N PRO A 159 -18.75 -11.85 6.76
CA PRO A 159 -20.06 -11.77 7.40
C PRO A 159 -21.23 -12.18 6.49
N SER A 160 -21.14 -11.88 5.18
CA SER A 160 -22.14 -12.33 4.21
C SER A 160 -22.16 -13.86 4.09
N LEU A 161 -20.99 -14.47 4.00
CA LEU A 161 -20.85 -15.94 3.98
C LEU A 161 -21.34 -16.55 5.30
N GLN A 162 -20.95 -15.99 6.44
CA GLN A 162 -21.40 -16.43 7.77
C GLN A 162 -22.92 -16.43 7.87
N THR A 163 -23.54 -15.33 7.46
CA THR A 163 -25.02 -15.19 7.47
C THR A 163 -25.69 -16.22 6.57
N ALA A 164 -25.14 -16.47 5.38
CA ALA A 164 -25.67 -17.47 4.46
C ALA A 164 -25.55 -18.89 5.03
N LEU A 165 -24.43 -19.23 5.65
CA LEU A 165 -24.22 -20.52 6.33
C LEU A 165 -25.18 -20.73 7.51
N GLN A 166 -25.40 -19.70 8.32
CA GLN A 166 -26.38 -19.74 9.42
C GLN A 166 -27.80 -19.98 8.91
N ARG A 167 -28.18 -19.30 7.82
CA ARG A 167 -29.49 -19.50 7.18
C ARG A 167 -29.64 -20.90 6.61
N ALA A 168 -28.56 -21.53 6.16
CA ALA A 168 -28.53 -22.91 5.71
C ALA A 168 -28.57 -23.93 6.85
N GLY A 169 -28.48 -23.50 8.11
CA GLY A 169 -28.58 -24.34 9.29
C GLY A 169 -27.27 -24.72 9.95
N VAL A 170 -26.14 -24.10 9.54
CA VAL A 170 -24.85 -24.29 10.23
C VAL A 170 -24.89 -23.62 11.61
N THR A 171 -24.77 -24.42 12.68
CA THR A 171 -24.94 -23.95 14.07
C THR A 171 -23.82 -22.99 14.51
N ASP A 172 -22.59 -23.32 14.15
CA ASP A 172 -21.42 -22.49 14.47
C ASP A 172 -20.65 -22.12 13.17
N ALA A 173 -21.24 -21.23 12.39
CA ALA A 173 -20.65 -20.75 11.15
C ALA A 173 -19.33 -20.00 11.40
N ALA A 174 -19.15 -19.34 12.55
CA ALA A 174 -17.92 -18.64 12.88
C ALA A 174 -16.75 -19.62 13.09
N ALA A 175 -16.96 -20.71 13.85
CA ALA A 175 -15.96 -21.76 14.02
C ALA A 175 -15.63 -22.46 12.70
N LEU A 176 -16.64 -22.70 11.85
CA LEU A 176 -16.41 -23.25 10.51
C LEU A 176 -15.51 -22.33 9.67
N LEU A 177 -15.80 -21.05 9.63
CA LEU A 177 -14.98 -20.07 8.90
C LEU A 177 -13.56 -19.98 9.46
N ALA A 178 -13.40 -19.99 10.79
CA ALA A 178 -12.09 -20.01 11.43
C ALA A 178 -11.29 -21.29 11.06
N THR A 179 -11.94 -22.42 10.93
CA THR A 179 -11.31 -23.69 10.50
C THR A 179 -10.91 -23.65 9.03
N LEU A 180 -11.77 -23.13 8.17
CA LEU A 180 -11.55 -23.08 6.73
C LEU A 180 -10.50 -22.04 6.30
N PHE A 181 -10.40 -20.92 7.02
CA PHE A 181 -9.66 -19.74 6.58
C PHE A 181 -8.75 -19.15 7.64
N GLY A 182 -8.94 -19.50 8.91
CA GLY A 182 -8.15 -18.98 10.01
C GLY A 182 -6.70 -19.45 9.94
N ASP A 183 -5.80 -18.61 10.41
CA ASP A 183 -4.41 -19.00 10.64
C ASP A 183 -4.34 -19.76 11.97
N SER A 184 -4.17 -21.07 11.88
CA SER A 184 -4.00 -21.91 13.08
C SER A 184 -2.57 -21.88 13.62
N GLY A 185 -1.64 -21.18 12.96
CA GLY A 185 -0.21 -21.21 13.29
C GLY A 185 0.44 -22.58 13.13
N ARG A 186 -0.30 -23.59 12.66
CA ARG A 186 0.18 -24.94 12.42
C ARG A 186 0.39 -25.17 10.93
N ILE A 187 1.57 -25.64 10.58
CA ILE A 187 1.86 -26.17 9.24
C ILE A 187 1.24 -27.57 9.19
N ASP A 188 0.01 -27.65 8.74
CA ASP A 188 -0.70 -28.89 8.48
C ASP A 188 -0.94 -29.09 6.97
N THR A 189 -1.44 -30.25 6.61
CA THR A 189 -1.72 -30.60 5.21
C THR A 189 -2.79 -29.72 4.57
N GLN A 190 -3.59 -29.00 5.36
CA GLN A 190 -4.63 -28.10 4.90
C GLN A 190 -4.18 -26.64 4.79
N ALA A 191 -3.00 -26.29 5.32
CA ALA A 191 -2.48 -24.93 5.28
C ALA A 191 -2.42 -24.37 3.85
N ILE A 192 -1.98 -25.19 2.90
CA ILE A 192 -1.94 -24.83 1.48
C ILE A 192 -3.35 -24.59 0.93
N LEU A 193 -4.33 -25.42 1.29
CA LEU A 193 -5.70 -25.25 0.82
C LEU A 193 -6.36 -23.99 1.41
N ARG A 194 -6.10 -23.67 2.69
CA ARG A 194 -6.52 -22.41 3.30
C ARG A 194 -5.95 -21.21 2.57
N GLN A 195 -4.64 -21.21 2.30
CA GLN A 195 -3.99 -20.16 1.53
C GLN A 195 -4.56 -20.04 0.11
N GLN A 196 -4.74 -21.17 -0.58
CA GLN A 196 -5.32 -21.19 -1.93
C GLN A 196 -6.78 -20.70 -1.92
N THR A 197 -7.54 -20.97 -0.87
CA THR A 197 -8.90 -20.46 -0.72
C THR A 197 -8.90 -18.94 -0.56
N ALA A 198 -8.00 -18.38 0.25
CA ALA A 198 -7.86 -16.94 0.35
C ALA A 198 -7.54 -16.31 -1.01
N LEU A 199 -6.55 -16.87 -1.73
CA LEU A 199 -6.09 -16.35 -3.03
C LEU A 199 -7.11 -16.51 -4.15
N GLN A 200 -7.90 -17.60 -4.16
CA GLN A 200 -8.78 -17.92 -5.29
C GLN A 200 -10.24 -17.52 -5.08
N LEU A 201 -10.65 -17.27 -3.85
CA LEU A 201 -12.02 -16.89 -3.52
C LEU A 201 -12.10 -15.50 -2.88
N PHE A 202 -11.43 -15.28 -1.72
CA PHE A 202 -11.65 -14.06 -0.94
C PHE A 202 -10.97 -12.84 -1.52
N MET A 203 -9.72 -12.95 -1.95
CA MET A 203 -9.03 -11.82 -2.59
C MET A 203 -9.74 -11.36 -3.87
N PRO A 204 -10.16 -12.24 -4.80
CA PRO A 204 -10.93 -11.81 -5.96
C PRO A 204 -12.28 -11.15 -5.60
N LEU A 205 -12.98 -11.65 -4.59
CA LEU A 205 -14.21 -11.01 -4.10
C LEU A 205 -13.94 -9.63 -3.50
N GLY A 206 -12.91 -9.50 -2.67
CA GLY A 206 -12.52 -8.22 -2.10
C GLY A 206 -12.10 -7.21 -3.18
N HIS A 207 -11.34 -7.63 -4.18
CA HIS A 207 -10.99 -6.79 -5.34
C HIS A 207 -12.21 -6.38 -6.16
N ALA A 208 -13.17 -7.26 -6.34
CA ALA A 208 -14.41 -6.91 -7.03
C ALA A 208 -15.20 -5.84 -6.27
N VAL A 209 -15.24 -5.90 -4.94
CA VAL A 209 -15.84 -4.87 -4.09
C VAL A 209 -15.11 -3.54 -4.23
N LEU A 210 -13.77 -3.55 -4.14
CA LEU A 210 -12.95 -2.35 -4.33
C LEU A 210 -13.19 -1.72 -5.71
N SER A 211 -13.17 -2.51 -6.76
CA SER A 211 -13.38 -2.03 -8.12
C SER A 211 -14.79 -1.44 -8.31
N ALA A 212 -15.81 -2.04 -7.71
CA ALA A 212 -17.16 -1.50 -7.74
C ALA A 212 -17.27 -0.19 -6.97
N TRP A 213 -16.55 -0.05 -5.85
CA TRP A 213 -16.51 1.18 -5.07
C TRP A 213 -15.78 2.30 -5.82
N GLU A 214 -14.63 2.02 -6.41
CA GLU A 214 -13.87 2.98 -7.23
C GLU A 214 -14.67 3.52 -8.42
N GLN A 215 -15.55 2.69 -9.00
CA GLN A 215 -16.40 3.08 -10.13
C GLN A 215 -17.69 3.80 -9.71
N SER A 216 -17.99 3.83 -8.42
CA SER A 216 -19.19 4.48 -7.91
C SER A 216 -19.03 6.01 -7.81
N ASP A 217 -20.15 6.73 -7.89
CA ASP A 217 -20.14 8.16 -7.57
C ASP A 217 -20.02 8.34 -6.05
N ILE A 218 -18.94 8.96 -5.61
CA ILE A 218 -18.68 9.25 -4.20
C ILE A 218 -19.73 10.16 -3.56
N ASN A 219 -20.44 10.94 -4.37
CA ASN A 219 -21.49 11.85 -3.91
C ASN A 219 -22.88 11.19 -3.86
N ASP A 220 -23.01 9.96 -4.36
CA ASP A 220 -24.26 9.22 -4.27
C ASP A 220 -24.34 8.45 -2.94
N PRO A 221 -25.18 8.87 -1.98
CA PRO A 221 -25.30 8.19 -0.69
C PRO A 221 -25.96 6.82 -0.80
N PHE A 222 -26.57 6.50 -1.95
CA PHE A 222 -27.21 5.21 -2.23
C PHE A 222 -26.33 4.28 -3.05
N ALA A 223 -25.14 4.73 -3.44
CA ALA A 223 -24.20 3.90 -4.16
C ALA A 223 -23.85 2.64 -3.36
N GLY A 224 -23.88 1.50 -4.02
CA GLY A 224 -23.64 0.22 -3.36
C GLY A 224 -23.48 -0.92 -4.35
N LEU A 225 -23.15 -2.09 -3.80
CA LEU A 225 -22.99 -3.33 -4.55
C LEU A 225 -24.09 -4.32 -4.15
N HIS A 226 -24.80 -4.85 -5.14
CA HIS A 226 -25.79 -5.90 -4.99
C HIS A 226 -25.49 -7.00 -6.01
N ALA A 227 -24.86 -8.08 -5.55
CA ALA A 227 -24.45 -9.19 -6.40
C ALA A 227 -24.38 -10.50 -5.60
N THR A 228 -24.18 -11.62 -6.25
CA THR A 228 -23.77 -12.87 -5.60
C THR A 228 -22.26 -13.06 -5.73
N PHE A 229 -21.67 -13.96 -4.94
CA PHE A 229 -20.27 -14.31 -5.09
C PHE A 229 -19.96 -14.81 -6.50
N GLY A 230 -20.90 -15.56 -7.11
CA GLY A 230 -20.77 -16.06 -8.47
C GLY A 230 -20.72 -14.97 -9.53
N ASP A 231 -21.46 -13.87 -9.33
CA ASP A 231 -21.49 -12.74 -10.26
C ASP A 231 -20.17 -11.95 -10.23
N LEU A 232 -19.48 -11.95 -9.10
CA LEU A 232 -18.26 -11.15 -8.88
C LEU A 232 -16.98 -11.90 -9.27
N LEU A 233 -17.02 -13.22 -9.34
CA LEU A 233 -15.85 -14.05 -9.65
C LEU A 233 -15.66 -14.20 -11.14
N ILE A 234 -14.65 -13.56 -11.70
CA ILE A 234 -14.25 -13.70 -13.11
C ILE A 234 -13.81 -15.15 -13.41
N ARG A 235 -13.17 -15.80 -12.43
CA ARG A 235 -12.69 -17.18 -12.54
C ARG A 235 -13.10 -17.97 -11.29
N ARG A 236 -13.64 -19.15 -11.50
CA ARG A 236 -13.96 -20.06 -10.40
C ARG A 236 -12.67 -20.64 -9.78
N PRO A 237 -12.64 -20.86 -8.45
CA PRO A 237 -11.56 -21.57 -7.80
C PRO A 237 -11.35 -22.98 -8.38
N THR A 238 -10.16 -23.52 -8.20
CA THR A 238 -9.82 -24.87 -8.65
C THR A 238 -10.65 -25.93 -7.93
N SER A 239 -10.84 -27.10 -8.57
CA SER A 239 -11.63 -28.19 -8.01
C SER A 239 -11.14 -28.64 -6.63
N ASN A 240 -9.83 -28.60 -6.37
CA ASN A 240 -9.27 -28.95 -5.07
C ASN A 240 -9.73 -27.99 -3.97
N VAL A 241 -9.73 -26.68 -4.25
CA VAL A 241 -10.22 -25.66 -3.33
C VAL A 241 -11.73 -25.80 -3.13
N MET A 242 -12.46 -25.99 -4.20
CA MET A 242 -13.92 -26.18 -4.12
C MET A 242 -14.31 -27.42 -3.32
N ASN A 243 -13.64 -28.54 -3.54
CA ASN A 243 -13.89 -29.77 -2.79
C ASN A 243 -13.55 -29.58 -1.30
N TYR A 244 -12.45 -28.87 -0.99
CA TYR A 244 -12.06 -28.58 0.40
C TYR A 244 -13.16 -27.76 1.11
N ILE A 245 -13.65 -26.70 0.49
CA ILE A 245 -14.71 -25.86 1.04
C ILE A 245 -16.01 -26.65 1.18
N GLN A 246 -16.43 -27.33 0.12
CA GLN A 246 -17.69 -28.04 0.07
C GLN A 246 -17.75 -29.16 1.12
N GLN A 247 -16.71 -29.96 1.24
CA GLN A 247 -16.66 -31.03 2.25
C GLN A 247 -16.81 -30.49 3.68
N ALA A 248 -16.14 -29.37 4.01
CA ALA A 248 -16.24 -28.79 5.34
C ALA A 248 -17.64 -28.22 5.60
N ILE A 249 -18.27 -27.60 4.61
CA ILE A 249 -19.64 -27.08 4.72
C ILE A 249 -20.64 -28.26 4.86
N ASP A 250 -20.53 -29.30 4.02
CA ASP A 250 -21.42 -30.45 4.05
C ASP A 250 -21.35 -31.19 5.39
N HIS A 251 -20.17 -31.25 6.02
CA HIS A 251 -20.01 -31.81 7.38
C HIS A 251 -20.66 -30.96 8.47
N ALA A 252 -20.74 -29.66 8.28
CA ALA A 252 -21.31 -28.73 9.25
C ALA A 252 -22.83 -28.55 9.10
N LEU A 253 -23.38 -28.93 7.95
CA LEU A 253 -24.81 -28.85 7.69
C LEU A 253 -25.59 -29.97 8.39
N PRO A 254 -26.84 -29.73 8.83
CA PRO A 254 -27.72 -30.77 9.34
C PRO A 254 -27.99 -31.86 8.29
N SER A 255 -28.14 -33.08 8.76
CA SER A 255 -28.48 -34.22 7.87
C SER A 255 -29.77 -33.95 7.08
N GLY A 256 -29.70 -34.10 5.77
CA GLY A 256 -30.85 -33.85 4.89
C GLY A 256 -31.02 -32.42 4.42
N SER A 257 -30.08 -31.51 4.76
CA SER A 257 -30.05 -30.17 4.21
C SER A 257 -29.76 -30.19 2.70
N PRO A 258 -30.30 -29.22 1.93
CA PRO A 258 -29.92 -29.06 0.54
C PRO A 258 -28.42 -28.68 0.44
N THR A 259 -27.80 -29.04 -0.67
CA THR A 259 -26.40 -28.67 -0.96
C THR A 259 -26.23 -27.15 -0.92
N PHE A 260 -25.29 -26.70 -0.14
CA PHE A 260 -24.95 -25.28 -0.05
C PHE A 260 -24.08 -24.90 -1.26
N ASP A 261 -24.50 -23.92 -2.02
CA ASP A 261 -23.70 -23.37 -3.13
C ASP A 261 -23.13 -22.01 -2.71
N ILE A 262 -21.81 -21.96 -2.52
CA ILE A 262 -21.10 -20.74 -2.10
C ILE A 262 -21.22 -19.61 -3.15
N PHE A 263 -21.43 -19.93 -4.43
CA PHE A 263 -21.58 -18.91 -5.46
C PHE A 263 -22.91 -18.16 -5.38
N ASN A 264 -23.92 -18.74 -4.73
CA ASN A 264 -25.23 -18.11 -4.51
C ASN A 264 -25.26 -17.23 -3.25
N VAL A 265 -24.16 -17.06 -2.54
CA VAL A 265 -24.08 -16.18 -1.37
C VAL A 265 -24.29 -14.73 -1.81
N PRO A 266 -25.33 -14.04 -1.28
CA PRO A 266 -25.57 -12.65 -1.65
C PRO A 266 -24.57 -11.73 -0.93
N LEU A 267 -24.03 -10.77 -1.67
CA LEU A 267 -23.20 -9.68 -1.16
C LEU A 267 -23.95 -8.37 -1.40
N GLN A 268 -24.32 -7.71 -0.30
CA GLN A 268 -25.03 -6.44 -0.33
C GLN A 268 -24.24 -5.45 0.52
N ILE A 269 -23.70 -4.42 -0.12
CA ILE A 269 -22.84 -3.43 0.51
C ILE A 269 -23.35 -2.05 0.12
N GLN A 270 -23.58 -1.18 1.10
CA GLN A 270 -23.78 0.24 0.90
C GLN A 270 -22.43 0.94 1.13
N PHE A 271 -21.91 1.63 0.12
CA PHE A 271 -20.54 2.17 0.17
C PHE A 271 -20.37 3.28 1.20
N SER A 272 -21.40 4.08 1.48
CA SER A 272 -21.36 5.06 2.57
C SER A 272 -21.14 4.40 3.94
N GLN A 273 -21.85 3.29 4.22
CA GLN A 273 -21.68 2.53 5.46
C GLN A 273 -20.31 1.82 5.52
N LEU A 274 -19.83 1.32 4.40
CA LEU A 274 -18.48 0.75 4.31
C LEU A 274 -17.43 1.80 4.64
N GLN A 275 -17.52 2.98 4.06
CA GLN A 275 -16.62 4.09 4.31
C GLN A 275 -16.63 4.49 5.80
N GLU A 276 -17.79 4.69 6.41
CA GLU A 276 -17.91 5.00 7.83
C GLU A 276 -17.29 3.90 8.70
N SER A 277 -17.56 2.64 8.37
CA SER A 277 -17.01 1.48 9.08
C SER A 277 -15.48 1.44 9.01
N LEU A 278 -14.89 1.70 7.84
CA LEU A 278 -13.44 1.74 7.65
C LEU A 278 -12.82 2.90 8.42
N LEU A 279 -13.44 4.08 8.41
CA LEU A 279 -12.98 5.25 9.14
C LEU A 279 -13.08 5.10 10.68
N ALA A 280 -14.07 4.37 11.16
CA ALA A 280 -14.31 4.15 12.60
C ALA A 280 -13.52 2.96 13.18
N GLY A 281 -12.93 2.11 12.32
CA GLY A 281 -12.43 0.80 12.74
C GLY A 281 -11.12 0.79 13.52
N PRO A 282 -11.01 -0.08 14.52
CA PRO A 282 -9.76 -0.32 15.25
C PRO A 282 -8.73 -1.15 14.46
N VAL A 283 -9.04 -1.59 13.25
CA VAL A 283 -8.23 -2.54 12.47
C VAL A 283 -6.80 -2.03 12.25
N TYR A 284 -6.61 -0.74 12.22
CA TYR A 284 -5.28 -0.14 12.12
C TYR A 284 -4.58 0.07 13.46
N ALA A 285 -5.22 -0.24 14.58
CA ALA A 285 -4.64 -0.03 15.90
C ALA A 285 -3.36 -0.88 16.10
N ASP A 286 -3.39 -2.15 15.71
CA ASP A 286 -2.25 -3.04 15.83
C ASP A 286 -1.14 -2.66 14.85
N ASN A 287 -1.49 -2.33 13.62
CA ASN A 287 -0.55 -1.81 12.62
C ASN A 287 -0.01 -0.44 13.04
N ALA A 288 -0.85 0.43 13.61
CA ALA A 288 -0.45 1.70 14.17
C ALA A 288 0.55 1.53 15.31
N ALA A 289 0.33 0.56 16.19
CA ALA A 289 1.26 0.23 17.28
C ALA A 289 2.60 -0.27 16.72
N SER A 290 2.60 -1.15 15.72
CA SER A 290 3.81 -1.66 15.08
C SER A 290 4.60 -0.56 14.36
N CYS A 291 3.91 0.43 13.82
CA CYS A 291 4.52 1.61 13.20
C CYS A 291 4.87 2.71 14.21
N GLY A 292 4.60 2.53 15.51
CA GLY A 292 4.78 3.54 16.55
C GLY A 292 3.79 4.70 16.45
N LEU A 293 2.65 4.51 15.78
CA LEU A 293 1.54 5.46 15.75
C LEU A 293 0.62 5.23 16.96
N ARG A 294 -0.13 6.25 17.35
CA ARG A 294 -1.09 6.13 18.44
C ARG A 294 -2.22 5.17 18.01
N SER A 295 -2.54 4.22 18.89
CA SER A 295 -3.55 3.20 18.65
C SER A 295 -4.99 3.73 18.56
N ASP A 296 -5.22 4.97 19.01
CA ASP A 296 -6.52 5.63 19.01
C ASP A 296 -6.84 6.40 17.71
N ILE A 297 -5.88 6.40 16.75
CA ILE A 297 -6.09 7.06 15.47
C ILE A 297 -6.17 6.01 14.37
N PRO A 298 -7.34 5.81 13.76
CA PRO A 298 -7.43 5.00 12.58
C PRO A 298 -6.53 5.63 11.51
N LEU A 299 -5.52 4.89 11.03
CA LEU A 299 -4.73 5.24 9.85
C LEU A 299 -5.55 5.09 8.57
N SER A 300 -6.80 5.40 8.68
CA SER A 300 -7.71 5.42 7.57
C SER A 300 -7.41 6.61 6.68
N LEU A 301 -8.13 6.70 5.61
CA LEU A 301 -8.20 7.83 4.70
C LEU A 301 -8.26 9.22 5.38
N ARG A 302 -8.63 9.32 6.67
CA ARG A 302 -8.52 10.55 7.46
C ARG A 302 -7.13 11.13 7.48
N TYR A 303 -6.13 10.27 7.63
CA TYR A 303 -4.73 10.70 7.64
C TYR A 303 -4.29 11.19 6.26
N LEU A 304 -4.78 10.54 5.22
CA LEU A 304 -4.51 10.91 3.83
C LEU A 304 -5.36 12.09 3.37
N ALA A 305 -6.57 12.26 3.92
CA ALA A 305 -7.48 13.35 3.58
C ALA A 305 -7.17 14.69 4.28
N GLY A 306 -6.20 14.72 5.18
CA GLY A 306 -5.77 15.98 5.82
C GLY A 306 -6.77 16.59 6.77
N ASP A 307 -7.56 15.78 7.48
CA ASP A 307 -8.42 16.24 8.57
C ASP A 307 -7.57 16.74 9.74
N GLY A 308 -6.96 17.89 9.56
CA GLY A 308 -6.56 18.84 10.58
C GLY A 308 -5.68 18.40 11.76
N GLU A 309 -5.37 17.12 11.94
CA GLU A 309 -4.46 16.67 12.99
C GLU A 309 -2.99 16.72 12.55
N THR A 310 -2.55 17.92 12.22
CA THR A 310 -1.13 18.28 12.05
C THR A 310 -0.26 17.87 13.26
N ASP A 311 -0.88 17.65 14.40
CA ASP A 311 -0.21 17.28 15.66
C ASP A 311 0.50 15.91 15.62
N LEU A 312 -0.01 14.95 14.84
CA LEU A 312 0.61 13.64 14.70
C LEU A 312 1.88 13.67 13.84
N PHE A 313 1.84 14.45 12.80
CA PHE A 313 2.99 14.67 11.94
C PHE A 313 4.13 15.34 12.71
N THR A 314 3.81 16.35 13.50
CA THR A 314 4.78 17.09 14.33
C THR A 314 5.35 16.24 15.46
N ARG A 315 4.52 15.46 16.14
CA ARG A 315 4.97 14.64 17.29
C ARG A 315 5.87 13.49 16.89
N ARG A 316 5.64 12.91 15.71
CA ARG A 316 6.38 11.73 15.29
C ARG A 316 7.67 12.02 14.55
N THR A 317 7.67 13.06 13.75
CA THR A 317 8.84 13.37 12.89
C THR A 317 9.85 14.29 13.55
N GLY A 318 9.55 14.84 14.72
CA GLY A 318 10.33 15.97 15.27
C GLY A 318 10.37 17.12 14.29
N ALA A 319 9.32 17.22 13.45
CA ALA A 319 9.29 18.16 12.35
C ALA A 319 9.45 19.59 12.86
N HIS A 320 10.33 20.28 12.23
CA HIS A 320 10.61 21.67 12.50
C HIS A 320 9.31 22.50 12.44
N PRO A 321 9.15 23.51 13.33
CA PRO A 321 7.97 24.40 13.33
C PRO A 321 7.63 25.02 11.98
N ALA A 322 8.58 25.06 11.05
CA ALA A 322 8.40 25.53 9.69
C ALA A 322 7.45 24.67 8.82
N LEU A 323 7.21 23.40 9.19
CA LEU A 323 6.28 22.52 8.47
C LEU A 323 4.81 22.75 8.87
N THR A 324 4.57 23.29 10.07
CA THR A 324 3.22 23.60 10.56
C THR A 324 2.61 24.83 9.92
N THR A 325 3.42 25.74 9.37
CA THR A 325 2.95 26.98 8.71
C THR A 325 2.60 26.78 7.24
N GLY A 326 2.75 25.57 6.71
CA GLY A 326 2.55 25.25 5.30
C GLY A 326 1.23 24.57 4.95
N ALA A 327 0.41 24.23 5.93
CA ALA A 327 -0.91 23.66 5.72
C ALA A 327 -1.96 24.78 5.85
N GLY A 328 -2.13 25.52 4.80
CA GLY A 328 -3.16 26.53 4.60
C GLY A 328 -3.45 26.62 3.09
#